data_02cc4e1ab08d153ba2d38c883767652f
#
_entry.id   02cc4e1ab08d153ba2d38c883767652f
#
_cell.length_a   1.000
_cell.length_b   1.000
_cell.length_c   1.000
_cell.angle_alpha   90.00
_cell.angle_beta   90.00
_cell.angle_gamma   90.00
#
_symmetry.space_group_name_H-M   'P 1'
#
loop_
_entity.id
_entity.type
_entity.pdbx_description
1 polymer ?
#
loop_
_entity_poly.entity_id
_entity_poly.type
_entity_poly.pdbx_seq_one_letter_code
_entity_poly.pdbx_strand_id
1 'polypeptide(L)'
;MPEQDRRADVLVIGGGPAGASCAYWLADAGHDVVLVERKTYPRAKTCGDGLTPRSVRQLEDMGLSDELAAHHRFTGLRSHAFGKTLELKWPTIKGLPNYGYVVTR
;
A
#
# COMPACT_ATOMS: atom_id res chain seq x y z
N MET A 1 -12.31 10.82 -34.14
CA MET A 1 -12.83 11.57 -32.98
C MET A 1 -11.79 12.60 -32.59
N PRO A 2 -12.15 13.85 -32.38
CA PRO A 2 -11.17 14.78 -31.89
C PRO A 2 -10.66 14.31 -30.56
N GLU A 3 -9.34 14.27 -30.42
CA GLU A 3 -8.66 14.00 -29.16
C GLU A 3 -9.11 15.09 -28.17
N GLN A 4 -9.83 14.70 -27.14
CA GLN A 4 -10.20 15.65 -26.10
C GLN A 4 -8.96 15.87 -25.25
N ASP A 5 -8.35 17.03 -25.38
CA ASP A 5 -7.30 17.46 -24.45
C ASP A 5 -7.86 17.46 -23.02
N ARG A 6 -7.45 16.47 -22.23
CA ARG A 6 -7.77 16.42 -20.81
C ARG A 6 -6.72 17.20 -20.03
N ARG A 7 -7.15 18.22 -19.33
CA ARG A 7 -6.30 18.94 -18.38
C ARG A 7 -6.48 18.35 -16.98
N ALA A 8 -5.39 18.28 -16.25
CA ALA A 8 -5.37 17.89 -14.87
C ALA A 8 -4.28 18.67 -14.14
N ASP A 9 -4.38 18.80 -12.82
CA ASP A 9 -3.32 19.42 -12.00
C ASP A 9 -2.10 18.51 -11.94
N VAL A 10 -2.31 17.19 -11.84
CA VAL A 10 -1.25 16.19 -11.70
C VAL A 10 -1.54 14.97 -12.55
N LEU A 11 -0.53 14.53 -13.28
CA LEU A 11 -0.52 13.24 -13.98
C LEU A 11 0.38 12.26 -13.24
N VAL A 12 -0.18 11.17 -12.72
CA VAL A 12 0.56 10.07 -12.10
C VAL A 12 0.70 8.94 -13.10
N ILE A 13 1.92 8.58 -13.43
CA ILE A 13 2.23 7.48 -14.37
C ILE A 13 2.64 6.24 -13.56
N GLY A 14 1.84 5.21 -13.64
CA GLY A 14 2.00 3.97 -12.90
C GLY A 14 1.07 3.85 -11.68
N GLY A 15 0.20 2.85 -11.70
CA GLY A 15 -0.79 2.56 -10.66
C GLY A 15 -0.35 1.46 -9.69
N GLY A 16 0.95 1.35 -9.41
CA GLY A 16 1.47 0.52 -8.32
C GLY A 16 1.23 1.16 -6.95
N PRO A 17 1.72 0.54 -5.85
CA PRO A 17 1.51 1.07 -4.50
C PRO A 17 1.93 2.53 -4.34
N ALA A 18 3.08 2.92 -4.89
CA ALA A 18 3.58 4.29 -4.81
C ALA A 18 2.69 5.28 -5.56
N GLY A 19 2.37 4.99 -6.83
CA GLY A 19 1.53 5.85 -7.66
C GLY A 19 0.10 5.94 -7.15
N ALA A 20 -0.49 4.84 -6.73
CA ALA A 20 -1.82 4.81 -6.15
C ALA A 20 -1.91 5.63 -4.85
N SER A 21 -0.92 5.50 -3.96
CA SER A 21 -0.85 6.28 -2.72
C SER A 21 -0.67 7.78 -2.99
N CYS A 22 0.19 8.12 -3.93
CA CYS A 22 0.40 9.51 -4.34
C CYS A 22 -0.91 10.11 -4.91
N ALA A 23 -1.57 9.40 -5.81
CA ALA A 23 -2.84 9.84 -6.39
C ALA A 23 -3.93 10.02 -5.34
N TYR A 24 -4.01 9.10 -4.37
CA TYR A 24 -4.96 9.20 -3.27
C TYR A 24 -4.79 10.50 -2.49
N TRP A 25 -3.58 10.75 -1.99
CA TRP A 25 -3.33 11.92 -1.14
C TRP A 25 -3.44 13.24 -1.90
N LEU A 26 -3.08 13.28 -3.17
CA LEU A 26 -3.28 14.46 -4.00
C LEU A 26 -4.77 14.74 -4.24
N ALA A 27 -5.55 13.71 -4.52
CA ALA A 27 -7.00 13.86 -4.69
C ALA A 27 -7.68 14.26 -3.38
N ASP A 28 -7.26 13.68 -2.25
CA ASP A 28 -7.75 14.05 -0.92
C ASP A 28 -7.44 15.51 -0.57
N ALA A 29 -6.31 16.02 -1.05
CA ALA A 29 -5.93 17.44 -0.92
C ALA A 29 -6.66 18.38 -1.88
N GLY A 30 -7.54 17.86 -2.76
CA GLY A 30 -8.40 18.65 -3.64
C GLY A 30 -7.82 18.92 -5.04
N HIS A 31 -6.74 18.25 -5.43
CA HIS A 31 -6.18 18.36 -6.78
C HIS A 31 -6.93 17.48 -7.78
N ASP A 32 -7.04 17.92 -9.01
CA ASP A 32 -7.50 17.09 -10.12
C ASP A 32 -6.36 16.17 -10.58
N VAL A 33 -6.50 14.87 -10.34
CA VAL A 33 -5.46 13.87 -10.57
C VAL A 33 -5.88 12.90 -11.65
N VAL A 34 -5.02 12.70 -12.62
CA VAL A 34 -5.12 11.61 -13.60
C VAL A 34 -4.05 10.59 -13.30
N LEU A 35 -4.48 9.34 -13.07
CA LEU A 35 -3.57 8.21 -12.93
C LEU A 35 -3.67 7.32 -14.17
N VAL A 36 -2.55 7.01 -14.77
CA VAL A 36 -2.47 6.10 -15.91
C VAL A 36 -1.69 4.84 -15.55
N GLU A 37 -2.24 3.70 -15.92
CA GLU A 37 -1.64 2.39 -15.72
C GLU A 37 -1.70 1.60 -17.04
N ARG A 38 -0.56 1.03 -17.45
CA ARG A 38 -0.50 0.30 -18.72
C ARG A 38 -1.15 -1.08 -18.68
N LYS A 39 -1.35 -1.63 -17.50
CA LYS A 39 -1.95 -2.96 -17.30
C LYS A 39 -3.36 -2.84 -16.74
N THR A 40 -4.18 -3.85 -16.97
CA THR A 40 -5.51 -3.96 -16.37
C THR A 40 -5.41 -4.65 -15.02
N TYR A 41 -6.14 -4.14 -14.01
CA TYR A 41 -6.27 -4.79 -12.71
C TYR A 41 -7.29 -5.94 -12.76
N PRO A 42 -7.10 -7.01 -11.96
CA PRO A 42 -5.93 -7.31 -11.13
C PRO A 42 -4.72 -7.72 -11.98
N ARG A 43 -3.53 -7.41 -11.51
CA ARG A 43 -2.29 -7.73 -12.19
C ARG A 43 -1.22 -8.21 -11.23
N ALA A 44 -0.30 -9.06 -11.73
CA ALA A 44 0.89 -9.44 -11.00
C ALA A 44 1.86 -8.26 -10.86
N LYS A 45 2.51 -8.19 -9.72
CA LYS A 45 3.60 -7.25 -9.46
C LYS A 45 4.65 -7.95 -8.59
N THR A 46 5.91 -7.82 -8.96
CA THR A 46 7.03 -8.27 -8.14
C THR A 46 7.20 -7.32 -6.96
N CYS A 47 6.46 -7.59 -5.90
CA CYS A 47 6.49 -6.84 -4.65
C CYS A 47 6.04 -7.78 -3.54
N GLY A 48 6.63 -7.66 -2.36
CA GLY A 48 6.22 -8.46 -1.21
C GLY A 48 4.74 -8.23 -0.85
N ASP A 49 4.08 -9.29 -0.45
CA ASP A 49 2.68 -9.25 -0.01
C ASP A 49 2.54 -8.81 1.46
N GLY A 50 3.65 -8.69 2.18
CA GLY A 50 3.67 -8.28 3.57
C GLY A 50 3.62 -6.76 3.74
N LEU A 51 2.63 -6.29 4.46
CA LEU A 51 2.49 -4.89 4.85
C LEU A 51 3.09 -4.67 6.24
N THR A 52 4.11 -3.83 6.32
CA THR A 52 4.72 -3.43 7.59
C THR A 52 3.80 -2.50 8.38
N PRO A 53 4.03 -2.28 9.69
CA PRO A 53 3.24 -1.35 10.49
C PRO A 53 3.10 0.05 9.86
N ARG A 54 4.16 0.56 9.24
CA ARG A 54 4.14 1.85 8.57
C ARG A 54 3.20 1.86 7.34
N SER A 55 3.22 0.80 6.55
CA SER A 55 2.30 0.64 5.41
C SER A 55 0.85 0.51 5.87
N VAL A 56 0.62 -0.28 6.93
CA VAL A 56 -0.71 -0.43 7.54
C VAL A 56 -1.24 0.91 8.01
N ARG A 57 -0.43 1.72 8.68
CA ARG A 57 -0.85 3.06 9.14
C ARG A 57 -1.32 3.93 7.97
N GLN A 58 -0.60 3.93 6.86
CA GLN A 58 -1.00 4.69 5.68
C GLN A 58 -2.36 4.25 5.12
N LEU A 59 -2.58 2.94 5.05
CA LEU A 59 -3.86 2.39 4.57
C LEU A 59 -5.00 2.66 5.54
N GLU A 60 -4.75 2.61 6.84
CA GLU A 60 -5.73 2.99 7.86
C GLU A 60 -6.11 4.47 7.75
N ASP A 61 -5.13 5.35 7.54
CA ASP A 61 -5.35 6.79 7.32
C ASP A 61 -6.14 7.07 6.02
N MET A 62 -6.06 6.18 5.03
CA MET A 62 -6.88 6.19 3.82
C MET A 62 -8.31 5.64 4.03
N GLY A 63 -8.66 5.17 5.23
CA GLY A 63 -9.96 4.60 5.55
C GLY A 63 -10.13 3.14 5.13
N LEU A 64 -9.04 2.40 4.95
CA LEU A 64 -9.04 0.99 4.48
C LEU A 64 -8.88 -0.03 5.62
N SER A 65 -9.20 0.34 6.85
CA SER A 65 -9.06 -0.55 8.02
C SER A 65 -9.93 -1.81 7.91
N ASP A 66 -11.15 -1.68 7.40
CA ASP A 66 -12.07 -2.81 7.28
C ASP A 66 -11.62 -3.80 6.19
N GLU A 67 -11.08 -3.30 5.09
CA GLU A 67 -10.50 -4.14 4.03
C GLU A 67 -9.27 -4.89 4.53
N LEU A 68 -8.42 -4.24 5.31
CA LEU A 68 -7.25 -4.88 5.92
C LEU A 68 -7.65 -5.99 6.90
N ALA A 69 -8.70 -5.78 7.70
CA ALA A 69 -9.15 -6.74 8.68
C ALA A 69 -9.59 -8.10 8.09
N ALA A 70 -9.92 -8.14 6.80
CA ALA A 70 -10.24 -9.38 6.07
C ALA A 70 -8.99 -10.23 5.75
N HIS A 71 -7.78 -9.71 5.95
CA HIS A 71 -6.53 -10.37 5.63
C HIS A 71 -5.82 -10.91 6.88
N HIS A 72 -4.78 -11.73 6.66
CA HIS A 72 -4.00 -12.30 7.75
C HIS A 72 -3.16 -11.25 8.45
N ARG A 73 -3.43 -11.04 9.75
CA ARG A 73 -2.67 -10.15 10.61
C ARG A 73 -1.49 -10.88 11.25
N PHE A 74 -0.34 -10.24 11.31
CA PHE A 74 0.83 -10.75 12.01
C PHE A 74 1.46 -9.69 12.93
N THR A 75 2.10 -10.14 14.00
CA THR A 75 2.61 -9.25 15.07
C THR A 75 4.13 -9.17 15.11
N GLY A 76 4.82 -9.84 14.21
CA GLY A 76 6.27 -9.84 14.15
C GLY A 76 6.79 -10.69 13.01
N LEU A 77 8.09 -10.89 13.01
CA LEU A 77 8.81 -11.64 12.00
C LEU A 77 9.46 -12.86 12.63
N ARG A 78 9.51 -13.97 11.89
CA ARG A 78 10.29 -15.15 12.24
C ARG A 78 11.40 -15.33 11.21
N SER A 79 12.63 -15.31 11.67
CA SER A 79 13.81 -15.49 10.81
C SER A 79 14.46 -16.85 11.13
N HIS A 80 14.78 -17.59 10.08
CA HIS A 80 15.50 -18.86 10.15
C HIS A 80 16.82 -18.74 9.43
N ALA A 81 17.91 -18.94 10.15
CA ALA A 81 19.26 -18.95 9.58
C ALA A 81 20.20 -19.80 10.43
N PHE A 82 21.13 -20.48 9.77
CA PHE A 82 22.19 -21.27 10.46
C PHE A 82 21.66 -22.26 11.50
N GLY A 83 20.54 -22.91 11.23
CA GLY A 83 19.89 -23.84 12.16
C GLY A 83 19.25 -23.19 13.38
N LYS A 84 19.15 -21.87 13.43
CA LYS A 84 18.52 -21.11 14.51
C LYS A 84 17.25 -20.40 14.02
N THR A 85 16.33 -20.21 14.95
CA THR A 85 15.10 -19.44 14.73
C THR A 85 15.09 -18.24 15.66
N LEU A 86 14.82 -17.08 15.14
CA LEU A 86 14.65 -15.84 15.88
C LEU A 86 13.25 -15.29 15.64
N GLU A 87 12.51 -14.98 16.70
CA GLU A 87 11.22 -14.30 16.61
C GLU A 87 11.38 -12.85 17.08
N LEU A 88 10.97 -11.93 16.22
CA LEU A 88 11.04 -10.49 16.45
C LEU A 88 9.63 -9.91 16.41
N LYS A 89 9.13 -9.46 17.54
CA LYS A 89 7.87 -8.71 17.57
C LYS A 89 8.07 -7.29 17.04
N TRP A 90 7.05 -6.75 16.39
CA TRP A 90 7.06 -5.35 16.04
C TRP A 90 7.19 -4.49 17.30
N PRO A 91 8.09 -3.50 17.32
CA PRO A 91 8.21 -2.61 18.46
C PRO A 91 6.98 -1.74 18.61
N THR A 92 6.70 -1.32 19.84
CA THR A 92 5.68 -0.31 20.11
C THR A 92 6.27 1.07 19.84
N ILE A 93 5.79 1.72 18.79
CA ILE A 93 6.19 3.06 18.37
C ILE A 93 4.97 3.96 18.38
N LYS A 94 5.08 5.13 19.01
CA LYS A 94 3.97 6.10 19.06
C LYS A 94 3.51 6.46 17.66
N GLY A 95 2.21 6.36 17.42
CA GLY A 95 1.60 6.69 16.14
C GLY A 95 1.67 5.62 15.07
N LEU A 96 2.26 4.44 15.38
CA LEU A 96 2.27 3.30 14.48
C LEU A 96 1.60 2.08 15.12
N PRO A 97 0.87 1.25 14.36
CA PRO A 97 0.42 -0.04 14.86
C PRO A 97 1.63 -0.97 15.10
N ASN A 98 1.46 -1.96 15.98
CA ASN A 98 2.46 -2.99 16.24
C ASN A 98 2.12 -4.30 15.52
N TYR A 99 1.47 -4.23 14.40
CA TYR A 99 1.06 -5.35 13.56
C TYR A 99 1.20 -5.00 12.07
N GLY A 100 1.23 -6.04 11.27
CA GLY A 100 1.19 -5.97 9.82
C GLY A 100 0.10 -6.88 9.26
N TYR A 101 -0.06 -6.88 7.96
CA TYR A 101 -0.98 -7.76 7.24
C TYR A 101 -0.30 -8.42 6.05
N VAL A 102 -0.72 -9.63 5.73
CA VAL A 102 -0.38 -10.29 4.47
C VAL A 102 -1.56 -10.13 3.52
N VAL A 103 -1.32 -9.43 2.44
CA VAL A 103 -2.31 -9.19 1.37
C VAL A 103 -1.76 -9.80 0.09
N THR A 104 -2.29 -10.94 -0.30
CA THR A 104 -1.90 -11.61 -1.56
C THR A 104 -2.52 -10.90 -2.75
N ARG A 105 -1.83 -10.94 -3.86
CA ARG A 105 -2.24 -10.32 -5.12
C ARG A 105 -2.78 -11.34 -6.10
#